data_36fcf6f284ba0b2a107be9dedd145398
#
_entry.id   36fcf6f284ba0b2a107be9dedd145398
#
_cell.length_a   1.000
_cell.length_b   1.000
_cell.length_c   1.000
_cell.angle_alpha   90.00
_cell.angle_beta   90.00
_cell.angle_gamma   90.00
#
_symmetry.space_group_name_H-M   'P 1'
#
loop_
_entity.id
_entity.type
_entity.pdbx_description
1 polymer ?
#
loop_
_entity_poly.entity_id
_entity_poly.type
_entity_poly.pdbx_seq_one_letter_code
_entity_poly.pdbx_strand_id
1 'polypeptide(L)'
;MPDTRDLYDDAVNLVRNRTHLRVVEYIRGHPGAYVSDILEGSDTPRGSLGRVLRALLELDVLTIDVPPEKRGTGRNFRYTVNEVRVRQLLTALHTELLGE
;
A
#
# COMPACT_ATOMS: atom_id res chain seq x y z
N MET A 1 -16.24 -6.35 -12.72
CA MET A 1 -15.31 -5.45 -13.41
C MET A 1 -15.33 -4.07 -12.75
N PRO A 2 -14.20 -3.63 -12.25
CA PRO A 2 -14.15 -2.31 -11.62
C PRO A 2 -14.34 -1.24 -12.68
N ASP A 3 -15.17 -0.27 -12.39
CA ASP A 3 -15.34 0.85 -13.29
C ASP A 3 -14.39 1.98 -12.89
N THR A 4 -14.37 3.05 -13.69
CA THR A 4 -13.46 4.17 -13.44
C THR A 4 -13.70 4.80 -12.08
N ARG A 5 -14.95 4.78 -11.62
CA ARG A 5 -15.29 5.39 -10.34
C ARG A 5 -14.66 4.64 -9.17
N ASP A 6 -14.60 3.30 -9.26
CA ASP A 6 -13.96 2.51 -8.21
C ASP A 6 -12.47 2.81 -8.13
N LEU A 7 -11.81 2.96 -9.27
CA LEU A 7 -10.40 3.33 -9.29
C LEU A 7 -10.19 4.71 -8.69
N TYR A 8 -11.06 5.64 -8.99
CA TYR A 8 -10.96 6.98 -8.44
C TYR A 8 -11.12 6.97 -6.93
N ASP A 9 -12.12 6.25 -6.43
CA ASP A 9 -12.35 6.16 -4.98
C ASP A 9 -11.16 5.54 -4.28
N ASP A 10 -10.59 4.49 -4.84
CA ASP A 10 -9.40 3.85 -4.28
C ASP A 10 -8.21 4.80 -4.29
N ALA A 11 -8.06 5.57 -5.36
CA ALA A 11 -6.99 6.55 -5.47
C ALA A 11 -7.12 7.62 -4.39
N VAL A 12 -8.33 8.11 -4.15
CA VAL A 12 -8.57 9.09 -3.10
C VAL A 12 -8.23 8.49 -1.74
N ASN A 13 -8.64 7.24 -1.50
CA ASN A 13 -8.35 6.57 -0.24
C ASN A 13 -6.84 6.40 -0.02
N LEU A 14 -6.09 6.23 -1.08
CA LEU A 14 -4.64 6.14 -0.97
C LEU A 14 -4.03 7.49 -0.61
N VAL A 15 -4.36 8.54 -1.38
CA VAL A 15 -3.62 9.80 -1.29
C VAL A 15 -4.09 10.70 -0.17
N ARG A 16 -5.30 10.53 0.34
CA ARG A 16 -5.82 11.39 1.40
C ARG A 16 -5.19 11.15 2.77
N ASN A 17 -4.48 10.04 2.91
CA ASN A 17 -3.91 9.66 4.20
C ASN A 17 -2.39 9.74 4.12
N ARG A 18 -1.81 10.70 4.85
CA ARG A 18 -0.37 10.91 4.84
C ARG A 18 0.40 9.68 5.32
N THR A 19 -0.13 8.97 6.32
CA THR A 19 0.53 7.77 6.83
C THR A 19 0.61 6.69 5.77
N HIS A 20 -0.47 6.53 4.98
CA HIS A 20 -0.46 5.59 3.86
C HIS A 20 0.69 5.91 2.89
N LEU A 21 0.82 7.19 2.55
CA LEU A 21 1.85 7.61 1.61
C LEU A 21 3.25 7.37 2.16
N ARG A 22 3.47 7.64 3.45
CA ARG A 22 4.78 7.40 4.07
C ARG A 22 5.15 5.93 4.07
N VAL A 23 4.18 5.06 4.36
CA VAL A 23 4.43 3.62 4.39
C VAL A 23 4.74 3.12 2.99
N VAL A 24 3.97 3.54 1.99
CA VAL A 24 4.22 3.14 0.60
C VAL A 24 5.59 3.63 0.15
N GLU A 25 5.93 4.88 0.46
CA GLU A 25 7.23 5.45 0.10
C GLU A 25 8.38 4.65 0.71
N TYR A 26 8.26 4.30 1.99
CA TYR A 26 9.30 3.53 2.65
C TYR A 26 9.46 2.16 2.00
N ILE A 27 8.35 1.44 1.79
CA ILE A 27 8.40 0.10 1.22
C ILE A 27 8.93 0.13 -0.21
N ARG A 28 8.58 1.16 -0.96
CA ARG A 28 9.07 1.28 -2.33
C ARG A 28 10.60 1.40 -2.36
N GLY A 29 11.16 2.12 -1.40
CA GLY A 29 12.61 2.24 -1.28
C GLY A 29 13.28 1.03 -0.64
N HIS A 30 12.51 0.14 -0.02
CA HIS A 30 13.03 -1.03 0.70
C HIS A 30 12.18 -2.26 0.36
N PRO A 31 12.23 -2.73 -0.90
CA PRO A 31 11.40 -3.88 -1.30
C PRO A 31 11.68 -5.10 -0.44
N GLY A 32 10.61 -5.77 -0.04
CA GLY A 32 10.76 -6.94 0.82
C GLY A 32 10.92 -6.61 2.29
N ALA A 33 10.54 -5.39 2.70
CA ALA A 33 10.68 -4.98 4.10
C ALA A 33 9.75 -5.79 5.01
N TYR A 34 10.24 -6.08 6.21
CA TYR A 34 9.43 -6.69 7.26
C TYR A 34 8.69 -5.62 8.04
N VAL A 35 7.67 -6.05 8.80
CA VAL A 35 6.88 -5.11 9.61
C VAL A 35 7.77 -4.28 10.54
N SER A 36 8.76 -4.91 11.16
CA SER A 36 9.65 -4.19 12.08
C SER A 36 10.43 -3.10 11.36
N ASP A 37 10.87 -3.37 10.13
CA ASP A 37 11.58 -2.37 9.34
C ASP A 37 10.68 -1.19 9.00
N ILE A 38 9.45 -1.49 8.60
CA ILE A 38 8.49 -0.47 8.23
C ILE A 38 8.14 0.40 9.44
N LEU A 39 7.98 -0.23 10.60
CA LEU A 39 7.64 0.48 11.82
C LEU A 39 8.70 1.52 12.15
N GLU A 40 9.97 1.14 12.06
CA GLU A 40 11.07 2.06 12.35
C GLU A 40 11.24 3.10 11.25
N GLY A 41 11.23 2.66 10.00
CA GLY A 41 11.61 3.52 8.88
C GLY A 41 10.54 4.48 8.43
N SER A 42 9.26 4.12 8.57
CA SER A 42 8.16 4.98 8.12
C SER A 42 7.67 5.94 9.20
N ASP A 43 8.22 5.83 10.40
CA ASP A 43 7.82 6.67 11.53
C ASP A 43 6.32 6.57 11.82
N THR A 44 5.77 5.38 11.69
CA THR A 44 4.35 5.13 11.92
C THR A 44 4.16 4.63 13.35
N PRO A 45 3.17 5.14 14.08
CA PRO A 45 2.89 4.62 15.43
C PRO A 45 2.58 3.13 15.39
N ARG A 46 3.13 2.41 16.37
CA ARG A 46 2.98 0.95 16.42
C ARG A 46 1.52 0.52 16.37
N GLY A 47 0.66 1.23 17.07
CA GLY A 47 -0.75 0.87 17.11
C GLY A 47 -1.50 1.12 15.81
N SER A 48 -0.91 1.87 14.89
CA SER A 48 -1.55 2.22 13.61
C SER A 48 -1.07 1.37 12.45
N LEU A 49 0.15 0.84 12.54
CA LEU A 49 0.77 0.21 11.37
C LEU A 49 -0.02 -0.98 10.84
N GLY A 50 -0.52 -1.84 11.72
CA GLY A 50 -1.28 -3.00 11.28
C GLY A 50 -2.49 -2.62 10.45
N ARG A 51 -3.20 -1.57 10.88
CA ARG A 51 -4.38 -1.07 10.18
C ARG A 51 -4.00 -0.46 8.84
N VAL A 52 -2.90 0.29 8.82
CA VAL A 52 -2.40 0.91 7.59
C VAL A 52 -2.02 -0.16 6.56
N LEU A 53 -1.27 -1.18 6.99
CA LEU A 53 -0.86 -2.24 6.09
C LEU A 53 -2.07 -3.00 5.53
N ARG A 54 -3.07 -3.26 6.35
CA ARG A 54 -4.29 -3.92 5.89
C ARG A 54 -5.00 -3.08 4.85
N ALA A 55 -5.13 -1.78 5.11
CA ALA A 55 -5.79 -0.88 4.16
C ALA A 55 -5.07 -0.85 2.82
N LEU A 56 -3.74 -0.80 2.85
CA LEU A 56 -2.95 -0.77 1.62
C LEU A 56 -3.02 -2.08 0.85
N LEU A 57 -3.12 -3.20 1.57
CA LEU A 57 -3.32 -4.50 0.92
C LEU A 57 -4.70 -4.56 0.25
N GLU A 58 -5.72 -4.01 0.91
CA GLU A 58 -7.07 -3.98 0.35
C GLU A 58 -7.15 -3.10 -0.89
N LEU A 59 -6.35 -2.03 -0.94
CA LEU A 59 -6.24 -1.20 -2.14
C LEU A 59 -5.38 -1.84 -3.23
N ASP A 60 -4.76 -2.97 -2.92
CA ASP A 60 -3.88 -3.71 -3.84
C ASP A 60 -2.61 -2.92 -4.20
N VAL A 61 -2.23 -1.95 -3.37
CA VAL A 61 -0.98 -1.21 -3.61
C VAL A 61 0.22 -1.86 -2.95
N LEU A 62 0.00 -2.85 -2.08
CA LEU A 62 1.05 -3.66 -1.50
C LEU A 62 0.81 -5.12 -1.81
N THR A 63 1.89 -5.88 -1.91
CA THR A 63 1.82 -7.33 -2.01
C THR A 63 2.64 -7.94 -0.88
N ILE A 64 2.29 -9.17 -0.51
CA ILE A 64 2.98 -9.92 0.52
C ILE A 64 3.68 -11.09 -0.13
N ASP A 65 4.95 -11.28 0.22
CA ASP A 65 5.74 -12.41 -0.27
C ASP A 65 6.05 -13.34 0.89
N VAL A 66 5.19 -14.33 1.10
CA VAL A 66 5.37 -15.33 2.16
C VAL A 66 4.97 -16.68 1.62
N PRO A 67 5.86 -17.69 1.72
CA PRO A 67 5.47 -19.05 1.33
C PRO A 67 4.25 -19.49 2.13
N PRO A 68 3.34 -20.27 1.50
CA PRO A 68 2.11 -20.68 2.19
C PRO A 68 2.34 -21.37 3.53
N GLU A 69 3.41 -22.14 3.65
CA GLU A 69 3.71 -22.87 4.88
C GLU A 69 4.13 -21.96 6.03
N LYS A 70 4.44 -20.69 5.74
CA LYS A 70 4.86 -19.74 6.77
C LYS A 70 3.83 -18.69 7.10
N ARG A 71 2.67 -18.74 6.44
CA ARG A 71 1.65 -17.70 6.62
C ARG A 71 1.10 -17.61 8.03
N GLY A 72 1.09 -18.72 8.75
CA GLY A 72 0.54 -18.74 10.08
C GLY A 72 1.38 -18.02 11.13
N THR A 73 2.64 -17.72 10.82
CA THR A 73 3.53 -17.09 11.80
C THR A 73 3.35 -15.58 11.88
N GLY A 74 2.93 -14.94 10.79
CA GLY A 74 2.73 -13.50 10.72
C GLY A 74 4.00 -12.67 10.82
N ARG A 75 5.11 -13.29 11.16
CA ARG A 75 6.37 -12.55 11.40
C ARG A 75 7.25 -12.46 10.18
N ASN A 76 6.98 -13.31 9.18
CA ASN A 76 7.84 -13.40 8.02
C ASN A 76 7.24 -12.75 6.79
N PHE A 77 6.24 -11.88 6.99
CA PHE A 77 5.63 -11.17 5.88
C PHE A 77 6.60 -10.10 5.38
N ARG A 78 6.89 -10.18 4.09
CA ARG A 78 7.71 -9.20 3.40
C ARG A 78 6.82 -8.43 2.45
N TYR A 79 6.90 -7.11 2.53
CA TYR A 79 5.99 -6.24 1.78
C TYR A 79 6.70 -5.61 0.60
N THR A 80 5.99 -5.50 -0.52
CA THR A 80 6.52 -4.87 -1.73
C THR A 80 5.41 -4.02 -2.33
N VAL A 81 5.78 -2.90 -2.94
CA VAL A 81 4.82 -2.01 -3.58
C VAL A 81 4.42 -2.58 -4.93
N ASN A 82 3.12 -2.62 -5.19
CA ASN A 82 2.58 -2.98 -6.49
C ASN A 82 2.54 -1.71 -7.34
N GLU A 83 3.63 -1.44 -8.07
CA GLU A 83 3.75 -0.19 -8.80
C GLU A 83 2.75 -0.04 -9.94
N VAL A 84 2.35 -1.15 -10.54
CA VAL A 84 1.32 -1.13 -11.58
C VAL A 84 0.03 -0.57 -11.01
N ARG A 85 -0.36 -1.06 -9.84
CA ARG A 85 -1.59 -0.61 -9.19
C ARG A 85 -1.49 0.85 -8.78
N VAL A 86 -0.35 1.26 -8.23
CA VAL A 86 -0.17 2.66 -7.84
C VAL A 86 -0.32 3.56 -9.06
N ARG A 87 0.29 3.18 -10.19
CA ARG A 87 0.15 3.97 -11.41
C ARG A 87 -1.28 4.04 -11.89
N GLN A 88 -2.02 2.94 -11.82
CA GLN A 88 -3.42 2.94 -12.21
C GLN A 88 -4.23 3.93 -11.37
N LEU A 89 -3.98 3.96 -10.06
CA LEU A 89 -4.70 4.87 -9.17
C LEU A 89 -4.32 6.32 -9.44
N LEU A 90 -3.04 6.60 -9.65
CA LEU A 90 -2.61 7.96 -9.97
C LEU A 90 -3.15 8.42 -11.32
N THR A 91 -3.23 7.51 -12.29
CA THR A 91 -3.83 7.82 -13.59
C THR A 91 -5.30 8.16 -13.44
N ALA A 92 -6.01 7.44 -12.58
CA ALA A 92 -7.42 7.73 -12.34
C ALA A 92 -7.62 9.15 -11.78
N LEU A 93 -6.75 9.55 -10.83
CA LEU A 93 -6.79 10.92 -10.31
C LEU A 93 -6.48 11.94 -11.41
N HIS A 94 -5.46 11.66 -12.19
CA HIS A 94 -5.06 12.56 -13.25
C HIS A 94 -6.21 12.77 -14.25
N THR A 95 -6.86 11.69 -14.63
CA THR A 95 -7.98 11.75 -15.56
C THR A 95 -9.14 12.57 -14.98
N GLU A 96 -9.48 12.33 -13.71
CA GLU A 96 -10.62 13.02 -13.10
C GLU A 96 -10.33 14.51 -12.87
N LEU A 97 -9.10 14.84 -12.51
CA LEU A 97 -8.77 16.21 -12.18
C LEU A 97 -8.36 17.05 -13.37
N LEU A 98 -7.78 16.45 -14.39
CA LEU A 98 -7.27 17.18 -15.55
C LEU A 98 -7.99 16.84 -16.85
N GLY A 99 -8.88 15.87 -16.82
CA GLY A 99 -9.66 15.51 -18.00
C GLY A 99 -8.83 14.77 -19.05
N GLU A 100 -7.72 14.19 -18.63
CA GLU A 100 -6.84 13.48 -19.54
C GLU A 100 -6.73 12.04 -19.09
#